data_71c8f2fb8a4e7093afd9b194a6838ecd
#
_entry.id   71c8f2fb8a4e7093afd9b194a6838ecd
#
_cell.length_a   1.000
_cell.length_b   1.000
_cell.length_c   1.000
_cell.angle_alpha   90.00
_cell.angle_beta   90.00
_cell.angle_gamma   90.00
#
_symmetry.space_group_name_H-M   'P 1'
#
loop_
_entity.id
_entity.type
_entity.pdbx_description
1 polymer ?
#
loop_
_entity_poly.entity_id
_entity_poly.type
_entity_poly.pdbx_seq_one_letter_code
_entity_poly.pdbx_strand_id
1 'polypeptide(L)'
;MIASEIDPLRAVAREIWQASYSALISQAQIDYMLADRYALARIHAQLTDPGHIWRLAWWEDEMAGFAHARIEASACKLEKLYIQSKYQRRGIGAALLADIKIFARDHAATRLWLQVNRGNDKAIAAYQKYGFITREARVFDIGGGFVMDDYVMEAPL
;
A
#
# COMPACT_ATOMS: atom_id res chain seq x y z
N MET A 1 -14.38 -1.75 -2.21
CA MET A 1 -14.32 -0.36 -2.77
C MET A 1 -15.18 -0.30 -4.02
N ILE A 2 -15.93 0.77 -4.21
CA ILE A 2 -16.76 1.04 -5.39
C ILE A 2 -16.28 2.32 -6.11
N ALA A 3 -16.75 2.54 -7.33
CA ALA A 3 -16.25 3.65 -8.17
C ALA A 3 -16.40 5.04 -7.54
N SER A 4 -17.50 5.30 -6.80
CA SER A 4 -17.72 6.59 -6.13
C SER A 4 -16.76 6.89 -4.98
N GLU A 5 -16.01 5.89 -4.50
CA GLU A 5 -15.02 6.03 -3.42
C GLU A 5 -13.61 6.37 -3.95
N ILE A 6 -13.41 6.40 -5.27
CA ILE A 6 -12.09 6.62 -5.87
C ILE A 6 -11.57 8.04 -5.60
N ASP A 7 -12.39 9.07 -5.79
CA ASP A 7 -11.95 10.45 -5.56
C ASP A 7 -11.67 10.74 -4.09
N PRO A 8 -12.52 10.32 -3.12
CA PRO A 8 -12.17 10.34 -1.70
C PRO A 8 -10.84 9.62 -1.39
N LEU A 9 -10.63 8.42 -1.95
CA LEU A 9 -9.38 7.67 -1.78
C LEU A 9 -8.16 8.47 -2.27
N ARG A 10 -8.26 9.09 -3.44
CA ARG A 10 -7.17 9.88 -4.05
C ARG A 10 -6.82 11.11 -3.20
N ALA A 11 -7.83 11.76 -2.62
CA ALA A 11 -7.62 12.89 -1.70
C ALA A 11 -6.85 12.42 -0.45
N VAL A 12 -7.32 11.37 0.20
CA VAL A 12 -6.66 10.78 1.38
C VAL A 12 -5.25 10.27 1.05
N ALA A 13 -5.05 9.65 -0.10
CA ALA A 13 -3.73 9.20 -0.53
C ALA A 13 -2.75 10.37 -0.66
N ARG A 14 -3.18 11.49 -1.25
CA ARG A 14 -2.35 12.70 -1.39
C ARG A 14 -1.92 13.24 -0.02
N GLU A 15 -2.84 13.34 0.94
CA GLU A 15 -2.53 13.81 2.29
C GLU A 15 -1.52 12.90 3.00
N ILE A 16 -1.74 11.59 2.94
CA ILE A 16 -0.86 10.60 3.56
C ILE A 16 0.53 10.63 2.91
N TRP A 17 0.61 10.71 1.59
CA TRP A 17 1.88 10.74 0.88
C TRP A 17 2.67 12.00 1.20
N GLN A 18 2.01 13.15 1.24
CA GLN A 18 2.64 14.41 1.61
C GLN A 18 3.20 14.36 3.03
N ALA A 19 2.45 13.80 3.97
CA ALA A 19 2.89 13.68 5.37
C ALA A 19 4.01 12.64 5.57
N SER A 20 4.02 11.56 4.77
CA SER A 20 4.91 10.41 5.02
C SER A 20 6.20 10.46 4.20
N TYR A 21 6.18 11.05 3.01
CA TYR A 21 7.28 10.95 2.06
C TYR A 21 7.99 12.27 1.76
N SER A 22 7.47 13.43 2.18
CA SER A 22 8.09 14.73 1.90
C SER A 22 9.52 14.89 2.44
N ALA A 23 9.87 14.15 3.48
CA ALA A 23 11.23 14.11 4.04
C ALA A 23 12.13 13.02 3.40
N LEU A 24 11.58 12.13 2.58
CA LEU A 24 12.27 10.96 2.04
C LEU A 24 12.58 11.07 0.54
N ILE A 25 11.68 11.68 -0.22
CA ILE A 25 11.78 11.84 -1.67
C ILE A 25 11.34 13.24 -2.09
N SER A 26 11.71 13.64 -3.32
CA SER A 26 11.37 14.96 -3.84
C SER A 26 9.86 15.13 -4.08
N GLN A 27 9.38 16.38 -4.04
CA GLN A 27 7.99 16.69 -4.37
C GLN A 27 7.62 16.23 -5.79
N ALA A 28 8.53 16.42 -6.76
CA ALA A 28 8.32 15.96 -8.13
C ALA A 28 8.13 14.44 -8.21
N GLN A 29 8.86 13.68 -7.42
CA GLN A 29 8.69 12.21 -7.34
C GLN A 29 7.36 11.83 -6.67
N ILE A 30 6.95 12.52 -5.60
CA ILE A 30 5.63 12.32 -4.98
C ILE A 30 4.51 12.56 -6.00
N ASP A 31 4.56 13.69 -6.71
CA ASP A 31 3.54 14.05 -7.70
C ASP A 31 3.48 13.05 -8.85
N TYR A 32 4.64 12.63 -9.36
CA TYR A 32 4.74 11.59 -10.37
C TYR A 32 4.09 10.27 -9.92
N MET A 33 4.45 9.79 -8.73
CA MET A 33 3.93 8.53 -8.20
C MET A 33 2.43 8.59 -7.90
N LEU A 34 1.94 9.72 -7.39
CA LEU A 34 0.50 9.91 -7.17
C LEU A 34 -0.26 9.93 -8.50
N ALA A 35 0.25 10.62 -9.52
CA ALA A 35 -0.38 10.68 -10.83
C ALA A 35 -0.43 9.30 -11.51
N ASP A 36 0.64 8.51 -11.42
CA ASP A 36 0.71 7.16 -11.99
C ASP A 36 -0.11 6.15 -11.18
N ARG A 37 0.19 6.01 -9.88
CA ARG A 37 -0.34 4.91 -9.04
C ARG A 37 -1.81 5.07 -8.65
N TYR A 38 -2.33 6.29 -8.74
CA TYR A 38 -3.73 6.62 -8.44
C TYR A 38 -4.47 7.19 -9.65
N ALA A 39 -3.99 6.91 -10.88
CA ALA A 39 -4.71 7.23 -12.10
C ALA A 39 -6.08 6.55 -12.12
N LEU A 40 -7.14 7.27 -12.49
CA LEU A 40 -8.51 6.76 -12.51
C LEU A 40 -8.62 5.47 -13.32
N ALA A 41 -8.08 5.46 -14.54
CA ALA A 41 -8.11 4.29 -15.42
C ALA A 41 -7.44 3.06 -14.78
N ARG A 42 -6.33 3.26 -14.06
CA ARG A 42 -5.62 2.19 -13.35
C ARG A 42 -6.47 1.62 -12.22
N ILE A 43 -7.08 2.47 -11.38
CA ILE A 43 -7.92 2.02 -10.28
C ILE A 43 -9.15 1.29 -10.82
N HIS A 44 -9.80 1.82 -11.87
CA HIS A 44 -10.94 1.14 -12.50
C HIS A 44 -10.57 -0.25 -13.02
N ALA A 45 -9.45 -0.40 -13.73
CA ALA A 45 -8.97 -1.69 -14.17
C ALA A 45 -8.74 -2.67 -13.02
N GLN A 46 -8.15 -2.19 -11.91
CA GLN A 46 -7.91 -2.99 -10.71
C GLN A 46 -9.20 -3.41 -9.98
N LEU A 47 -10.27 -2.62 -10.07
CA LEU A 47 -11.57 -2.97 -9.46
C LEU A 47 -12.29 -4.09 -10.20
N THR A 48 -12.00 -4.28 -11.48
CA THR A 48 -12.62 -5.30 -12.33
C THR A 48 -11.76 -6.56 -12.45
N ASP A 49 -10.52 -6.53 -11.99
CA ASP A 49 -9.60 -7.67 -12.00
C ASP A 49 -9.71 -8.47 -10.69
N PRO A 50 -10.11 -9.77 -10.76
CA PRO A 50 -10.24 -10.60 -9.57
C PRO A 50 -8.91 -10.86 -8.85
N GLY A 51 -7.77 -10.67 -9.53
CA GLY A 51 -6.44 -10.75 -8.90
C GLY A 51 -6.07 -9.53 -8.05
N HIS A 52 -6.93 -8.50 -8.00
CA HIS A 52 -6.72 -7.30 -7.21
C HIS A 52 -7.76 -7.15 -6.11
N ILE A 53 -7.34 -6.58 -4.99
CA ILE A 53 -8.24 -6.23 -3.89
C ILE A 53 -7.95 -4.82 -3.36
N TRP A 54 -9.00 -4.03 -3.21
CA TRP A 54 -8.98 -2.76 -2.50
C TRP A 54 -9.83 -2.86 -1.24
N ARG A 55 -9.31 -2.43 -0.09
CA ARG A 55 -10.02 -2.32 1.19
C ARG A 55 -9.92 -0.90 1.71
N LEU A 56 -11.05 -0.35 2.13
CA LEU A 56 -11.15 0.95 2.78
C LEU A 56 -11.51 0.75 4.25
N ALA A 57 -10.89 1.53 5.11
CA ALA A 57 -11.25 1.62 6.51
C ALA A 57 -11.90 2.98 6.77
N TRP A 58 -13.07 2.95 7.35
CA TRP A 58 -13.82 4.12 7.75
C TRP A 58 -13.83 4.25 9.26
N TRP A 59 -13.71 5.45 9.75
CA TRP A 59 -13.92 5.79 11.17
C TRP A 59 -15.00 6.85 11.20
N GLU A 60 -16.19 6.49 11.69
CA GLU A 60 -17.39 7.29 11.49
C GLU A 60 -17.57 7.56 9.97
N ASP A 61 -17.70 8.80 9.57
CA ASP A 61 -17.91 9.19 8.17
C ASP A 61 -16.60 9.55 7.42
N GLU A 62 -15.42 9.36 8.05
CA GLU A 62 -14.14 9.68 7.45
C GLU A 62 -13.36 8.43 7.02
N MET A 63 -12.74 8.47 5.85
CA MET A 63 -11.84 7.42 5.40
C MET A 63 -10.56 7.45 6.23
N ALA A 64 -10.42 6.53 7.17
CA ALA A 64 -9.27 6.44 8.08
C ALA A 64 -8.01 5.88 7.42
N GLY A 65 -8.18 5.06 6.37
CA GLY A 65 -7.08 4.45 5.65
C GLY A 65 -7.54 3.47 4.59
N PHE A 66 -6.59 2.87 3.90
CA PHE A 66 -6.88 1.90 2.84
C PHE A 66 -5.72 0.93 2.62
N ALA A 67 -6.03 -0.22 2.00
CA ALA A 67 -5.07 -1.18 1.51
C ALA A 67 -5.37 -1.60 0.08
N HIS A 68 -4.34 -1.94 -0.68
CA HIS A 68 -4.43 -2.56 -1.99
C HIS A 68 -3.41 -3.68 -2.10
N ALA A 69 -3.83 -4.82 -2.61
CA ALA A 69 -2.95 -5.93 -2.90
C ALA A 69 -3.33 -6.60 -4.23
N ARG A 70 -2.40 -7.35 -4.78
CA ARG A 70 -2.59 -8.12 -6.01
C ARG A 70 -1.91 -9.48 -5.94
N ILE A 71 -2.46 -10.44 -6.66
CA ILE A 71 -1.88 -11.77 -6.80
C ILE A 71 -0.78 -11.74 -7.87
N GLU A 72 0.34 -12.36 -7.57
CA GLU A 72 1.47 -12.58 -8.47
C GLU A 72 1.90 -14.04 -8.39
N ALA A 73 1.45 -14.85 -9.32
CA ALA A 73 1.69 -16.30 -9.30
C ALA A 73 1.29 -16.92 -7.95
N SER A 74 2.24 -17.48 -7.20
CA SER A 74 2.00 -18.08 -5.88
C SER A 74 2.21 -17.11 -4.71
N ALA A 75 2.31 -15.80 -4.97
CA ALA A 75 2.48 -14.78 -3.94
C ALA A 75 1.39 -13.71 -4.04
N CYS A 76 1.19 -12.98 -2.95
CA CYS A 76 0.39 -11.77 -2.94
C CYS A 76 1.29 -10.57 -2.64
N LYS A 77 1.23 -9.54 -3.47
CA LYS A 77 1.94 -8.29 -3.23
C LYS A 77 1.03 -7.29 -2.53
N LEU A 78 1.42 -6.83 -1.36
CA LEU A 78 0.82 -5.69 -0.68
C LEU A 78 1.38 -4.41 -1.30
N GLU A 79 0.60 -3.78 -2.18
CA GLU A 79 0.98 -2.57 -2.90
C GLU A 79 0.82 -1.30 -2.06
N LYS A 80 -0.18 -1.29 -1.19
CA LYS A 80 -0.54 -0.13 -0.37
C LYS A 80 -1.11 -0.58 0.97
N LEU A 81 -0.66 0.07 2.04
CA LEU A 81 -1.27 0.00 3.38
C LEU A 81 -1.02 1.35 4.05
N TYR A 82 -2.02 2.19 4.04
CA TYR A 82 -1.91 3.56 4.50
C TYR A 82 -3.01 3.90 5.48
N ILE A 83 -2.62 4.53 6.60
CA ILE A 83 -3.53 5.00 7.64
C ILE A 83 -3.23 6.47 7.89
N GLN A 84 -4.24 7.33 7.85
CA GLN A 84 -4.09 8.73 8.22
C GLN A 84 -3.52 8.86 9.64
N SER A 85 -2.62 9.82 9.86
CA SER A 85 -1.88 9.96 11.12
C SER A 85 -2.78 10.03 12.35
N LYS A 86 -3.93 10.72 12.25
CA LYS A 86 -4.91 10.86 13.35
C LYS A 86 -5.62 9.56 13.74
N TYR A 87 -5.58 8.53 12.86
CA TYR A 87 -6.20 7.23 13.08
C TYR A 87 -5.20 6.10 13.32
N GLN A 88 -3.90 6.40 13.32
CA GLN A 88 -2.87 5.39 13.60
C GLN A 88 -2.96 4.86 15.04
N ARG A 89 -2.38 3.68 15.28
CA ARG A 89 -2.33 3.00 16.60
C ARG A 89 -3.71 2.62 17.16
N ARG A 90 -4.73 2.52 16.31
CA ARG A 90 -6.09 2.06 16.66
C ARG A 90 -6.44 0.68 16.10
N GLY A 91 -5.44 -0.09 15.65
CA GLY A 91 -5.66 -1.44 15.10
C GLY A 91 -6.09 -1.48 13.63
N ILE A 92 -6.37 -0.34 13.00
CA ILE A 92 -6.91 -0.26 11.62
C ILE A 92 -5.96 -0.93 10.61
N GLY A 93 -4.66 -0.70 10.70
CA GLY A 93 -3.67 -1.32 9.82
C GLY A 93 -3.64 -2.85 9.95
N ALA A 94 -3.78 -3.36 11.16
CA ALA A 94 -3.86 -4.79 11.42
C ALA A 94 -5.15 -5.40 10.82
N ALA A 95 -6.29 -4.72 10.95
CA ALA A 95 -7.56 -5.16 10.38
C ALA A 95 -7.51 -5.22 8.85
N LEU A 96 -7.02 -4.15 8.20
CA LEU A 96 -6.83 -4.12 6.74
C LEU A 96 -5.89 -5.25 6.27
N LEU A 97 -4.79 -5.47 6.99
CA LEU A 97 -3.84 -6.52 6.66
C LEU A 97 -4.45 -7.92 6.84
N ALA A 98 -5.31 -8.12 7.83
CA ALA A 98 -6.03 -9.38 8.02
C ALA A 98 -6.93 -9.70 6.82
N ASP A 99 -7.68 -8.73 6.31
CA ASP A 99 -8.48 -8.88 5.08
C ASP A 99 -7.63 -9.23 3.86
N ILE A 100 -6.47 -8.57 3.72
CA ILE A 100 -5.52 -8.89 2.63
C ILE A 100 -5.00 -10.32 2.76
N LYS A 101 -4.70 -10.78 3.97
CA LYS A 101 -4.25 -12.17 4.19
C LYS A 101 -5.34 -13.20 3.86
N ILE A 102 -6.60 -12.90 4.15
CA ILE A 102 -7.73 -13.76 3.75
C ILE A 102 -7.79 -13.84 2.22
N PHE A 103 -7.82 -12.69 1.53
CA PHE A 103 -7.82 -12.63 0.08
C PHE A 103 -6.65 -13.43 -0.54
N ALA A 104 -5.45 -13.30 0.01
CA ALA A 104 -4.28 -13.99 -0.48
C ALA A 104 -4.42 -15.52 -0.34
N ARG A 105 -4.92 -16.01 0.80
CA ARG A 105 -5.20 -17.46 1.02
C ARG A 105 -6.29 -17.99 0.10
N ASP A 106 -7.35 -17.24 -0.12
CA ASP A 106 -8.44 -17.61 -1.03
C ASP A 106 -7.95 -17.78 -2.48
N HIS A 107 -6.84 -17.11 -2.83
CA HIS A 107 -6.16 -17.24 -4.13
C HIS A 107 -4.94 -18.16 -4.09
N ALA A 108 -4.84 -19.03 -3.07
CA ALA A 108 -3.76 -19.99 -2.90
C ALA A 108 -2.32 -19.38 -2.89
N ALA A 109 -2.20 -18.11 -2.51
CA ALA A 109 -0.89 -17.51 -2.29
C ALA A 109 -0.26 -18.09 -1.02
N THR A 110 1.05 -18.30 -1.06
CA THR A 110 1.80 -18.91 0.06
C THR A 110 2.54 -17.88 0.90
N ARG A 111 2.72 -16.67 0.37
CA ARG A 111 3.38 -15.55 1.05
C ARG A 111 2.80 -14.22 0.65
N LEU A 112 2.92 -13.27 1.56
CA LEU A 112 2.67 -11.86 1.33
C LEU A 112 4.01 -11.13 1.27
N TRP A 113 4.19 -10.23 0.30
CA TRP A 113 5.39 -9.44 0.18
C TRP A 113 5.09 -7.98 -0.14
N LEU A 114 6.03 -7.09 0.15
CA LEU A 114 5.90 -5.66 -0.07
C LEU A 114 7.26 -5.00 -0.35
N GLN A 115 7.19 -3.78 -0.84
CA GLN A 115 8.31 -2.86 -0.94
C GLN A 115 8.07 -1.68 0.01
N VAL A 116 9.10 -1.28 0.75
CA VAL A 116 9.06 -0.14 1.65
C VAL A 116 10.35 0.67 1.53
N ASN A 117 10.22 1.99 1.41
CA ASN A 117 11.39 2.87 1.34
C ASN A 117 12.28 2.67 2.56
N ARG A 118 13.59 2.51 2.33
CA ARG A 118 14.59 2.23 3.38
C ARG A 118 14.67 3.29 4.47
N GLY A 119 14.29 4.53 4.16
CA GLY A 119 14.21 5.62 5.14
C GLY A 119 12.89 5.68 5.91
N ASN A 120 11.91 4.81 5.59
CA ASN A 120 10.61 4.82 6.27
C ASN A 120 10.60 3.90 7.50
N ASP A 121 11.37 4.28 8.53
CA ASP A 121 11.55 3.49 9.76
C ASP A 121 10.23 3.15 10.45
N LYS A 122 9.25 4.06 10.42
CA LYS A 122 7.93 3.83 11.02
C LYS A 122 7.20 2.68 10.34
N ALA A 123 7.18 2.67 9.00
CA ALA A 123 6.52 1.61 8.24
C ALA A 123 7.27 0.28 8.40
N ILE A 124 8.59 0.29 8.34
CA ILE A 124 9.44 -0.90 8.54
C ILE A 124 9.14 -1.53 9.91
N ALA A 125 9.15 -0.73 10.99
CA ALA A 125 8.85 -1.22 12.34
C ALA A 125 7.42 -1.77 12.46
N ALA A 126 6.44 -1.17 11.77
CA ALA A 126 5.08 -1.67 11.73
C ALA A 126 4.99 -3.02 11.01
N TYR A 127 5.64 -3.16 9.85
CA TYR A 127 5.65 -4.42 9.10
C TYR A 127 6.36 -5.54 9.86
N GLN A 128 7.46 -5.25 10.56
CA GLN A 128 8.13 -6.21 11.45
C GLN A 128 7.18 -6.73 12.55
N LYS A 129 6.38 -5.85 13.17
CA LYS A 129 5.36 -6.25 14.15
C LYS A 129 4.27 -7.13 13.53
N TYR A 130 3.99 -6.98 12.24
CA TYR A 130 3.05 -7.82 11.51
C TYR A 130 3.66 -9.15 11.00
N GLY A 131 4.92 -9.41 11.34
CA GLY A 131 5.61 -10.64 11.00
C GLY A 131 6.36 -10.62 9.67
N PHE A 132 6.52 -9.45 9.05
CA PHE A 132 7.36 -9.32 7.87
C PHE A 132 8.84 -9.30 8.24
N ILE A 133 9.65 -9.96 7.43
CA ILE A 133 11.12 -9.94 7.52
C ILE A 133 11.70 -9.34 6.25
N THR A 134 12.77 -8.57 6.38
CA THR A 134 13.52 -8.03 5.24
C THR A 134 14.27 -9.16 4.52
N ARG A 135 14.10 -9.25 3.21
CA ARG A 135 14.76 -10.22 2.35
C ARG A 135 15.93 -9.63 1.60
N GLU A 136 15.74 -8.47 1.02
CA GLU A 136 16.77 -7.78 0.26
C GLU A 136 16.57 -6.26 0.31
N ALA A 137 17.61 -5.52 -0.06
CA ALA A 137 17.54 -4.10 -0.41
C ALA A 137 17.71 -3.98 -1.92
N ARG A 138 16.86 -3.20 -2.57
CA ARG A 138 16.88 -3.04 -4.02
C ARG A 138 16.48 -1.63 -4.43
N VAL A 139 17.18 -1.10 -5.44
CA VAL A 139 16.77 0.13 -6.12
C VAL A 139 15.90 -0.26 -7.31
N PHE A 140 14.70 0.29 -7.35
CA PHE A 140 13.73 0.08 -8.42
C PHE A 140 13.63 1.33 -9.28
N ASP A 141 13.80 1.17 -10.59
CA ASP A 141 13.40 2.20 -11.55
C ASP A 141 11.87 2.23 -11.59
N ILE A 142 11.28 3.41 -11.35
CA ILE A 142 9.84 3.60 -11.34
C ILE A 142 9.33 4.42 -12.52
N GLY A 143 10.22 4.73 -13.48
CA GLY A 143 9.93 5.58 -14.62
C GLY A 143 10.10 7.06 -14.33
N GLY A 144 9.98 7.90 -15.37
CA GLY A 144 10.11 9.35 -15.24
C GLY A 144 11.50 9.84 -14.79
N GLY A 145 12.53 8.99 -14.82
CA GLY A 145 13.86 9.28 -14.27
C GLY A 145 13.95 9.15 -12.75
N PHE A 146 12.94 8.58 -12.09
CA PHE A 146 12.91 8.38 -10.65
C PHE A 146 13.22 6.94 -10.26
N VAL A 147 13.78 6.78 -9.07
CA VAL A 147 14.06 5.47 -8.46
C VAL A 147 13.49 5.43 -7.04
N MET A 148 13.22 4.20 -6.56
CA MET A 148 12.90 3.92 -5.17
C MET A 148 13.96 3.00 -4.60
N ASP A 149 14.62 3.42 -3.52
CA ASP A 149 15.55 2.61 -2.75
C ASP A 149 14.78 1.95 -1.60
N ASP A 150 14.37 0.70 -1.85
CA ASP A 150 13.43 -0.01 -1.00
C ASP A 150 14.03 -1.26 -0.36
N TYR A 151 13.47 -1.65 0.78
CA TYR A 151 13.51 -3.03 1.25
C TYR A 151 12.36 -3.83 0.63
N VAL A 152 12.67 -5.05 0.21
CA VAL A 152 11.68 -6.09 -0.03
C VAL A 152 11.48 -6.86 1.27
N MET A 153 10.24 -6.88 1.76
CA MET A 153 9.88 -7.59 2.99
C MET A 153 8.82 -8.65 2.69
N GLU A 154 8.89 -9.78 3.40
CA GLU A 154 7.97 -10.91 3.23
C GLU A 154 7.46 -11.42 4.56
N ALA A 155 6.22 -11.94 4.55
CA ALA A 155 5.62 -12.71 5.64
C ALA A 155 4.96 -13.97 5.08
N PRO A 156 4.96 -15.11 5.80
CA PRO A 156 4.15 -16.27 5.44
C PRO A 156 2.67 -15.96 5.62
N LEU A 157 1.81 -16.70 4.92
CA LEU A 157 0.33 -16.62 4.98
C LEU A 157 -0.27 -17.71 5.85
#